data_ead27a502b700dadeb99bfb578c22f8e
#
_entry.id   ead27a502b700dadeb99bfb578c22f8e
#
_cell.length_a   1.000
_cell.length_b   1.000
_cell.length_c   1.000
_cell.angle_alpha   90.00
_cell.angle_beta   90.00
_cell.angle_gamma   90.00
#
_symmetry.space_group_name_H-M   'P 1'
#
loop_
_entity.id
_entity.type
_entity.pdbx_description
1 polymer ?
#
loop_
_entity_poly.entity_id
_entity_poly.type
_entity_poly.pdbx_seq_one_letter_code
_entity_poly.pdbx_strand_id
1 'polypeptide(L)'
;MLFSILIFSVTLILSLPLGLLVAFARMSKIKAIRIPASIYISIMRGTPLMLQLMVVYFGPYYIFGIKVVDNYRIIAALIGFVINYAAYFAEIYRGGIQSIGIGQYEAAKLLGYNKIQTFTVIILPQVIKRILPSITNEVITLIKDTSLAFTISVLEMFSRAKALASSSTSMMPFVVAACIYYVFNFIVEFIMNSIEKRLNYYR
;
A
#
# COMPACT_ATOMS: atom_id res chain seq x y z
N MET A 1 6.84 -10.03 -15.51
CA MET A 1 6.59 -10.68 -14.21
C MET A 1 7.61 -10.28 -13.14
N LEU A 2 8.92 -10.38 -13.38
CA LEU A 2 9.94 -10.06 -12.36
C LEU A 2 9.79 -8.63 -11.81
N PHE A 3 9.65 -7.62 -12.66
CA PHE A 3 9.43 -6.24 -12.21
C PHE A 3 8.09 -6.02 -11.49
N SER A 4 7.03 -6.73 -11.89
CA SER A 4 5.75 -6.67 -11.18
C SER A 4 5.88 -7.21 -9.75
N ILE A 5 6.56 -8.35 -9.57
CA ILE A 5 6.85 -8.94 -8.25
C ILE A 5 7.76 -8.02 -7.43
N LEU A 6 8.78 -7.42 -8.05
CA LEU A 6 9.69 -6.49 -7.38
C LEU A 6 8.94 -5.26 -6.88
N ILE A 7 8.12 -4.61 -7.73
CA ILE A 7 7.30 -3.46 -7.34
C ILE A 7 6.37 -3.87 -6.19
N PHE A 8 5.65 -4.97 -6.32
CA PHE A 8 4.75 -5.49 -5.30
C PHE A 8 5.47 -5.68 -3.95
N SER A 9 6.57 -6.45 -3.95
CA SER A 9 7.27 -6.82 -2.71
C SER A 9 7.91 -5.60 -2.02
N VAL A 10 8.62 -4.76 -2.78
CA VAL A 10 9.27 -3.56 -2.23
C VAL A 10 8.22 -2.58 -1.72
N THR A 11 7.15 -2.36 -2.48
CA THR A 11 6.05 -1.49 -2.05
C THR A 11 5.45 -1.99 -0.74
N LEU A 12 5.11 -3.27 -0.65
CA LEU A 12 4.49 -3.83 0.55
C LEU A 12 5.41 -3.70 1.77
N ILE A 13 6.69 -4.08 1.64
CA ILE A 13 7.67 -4.05 2.73
C ILE A 13 7.91 -2.62 3.25
N LEU A 14 7.99 -1.63 2.35
CA LEU A 14 8.30 -0.26 2.74
C LEU A 14 7.07 0.57 3.11
N SER A 15 5.92 0.34 2.46
CA SER A 15 4.71 1.12 2.71
C SER A 15 4.02 0.75 4.03
N LEU A 16 4.12 -0.49 4.52
CA LEU A 16 3.55 -0.88 5.81
C LEU A 16 4.17 -0.10 6.99
N PRO A 17 5.51 -0.09 7.19
CA PRO A 17 6.11 0.70 8.27
C PRO A 17 5.97 2.20 8.05
N LEU A 18 6.11 2.70 6.81
CA LEU A 18 5.92 4.11 6.51
C LEU A 18 4.48 4.55 6.79
N GLY A 19 3.49 3.75 6.42
CA GLY A 19 2.08 3.99 6.71
C GLY A 19 1.81 4.06 8.21
N LEU A 20 2.47 3.23 9.02
CA LEU A 20 2.35 3.28 10.48
C LEU A 20 2.87 4.61 11.05
N LEU A 21 4.04 5.07 10.57
CA LEU A 21 4.59 6.37 10.96
C LEU A 21 3.65 7.51 10.59
N VAL A 22 3.10 7.49 9.38
CA VAL A 22 2.13 8.48 8.90
C VAL A 22 0.83 8.43 9.72
N ALA A 23 0.35 7.24 10.10
CA ALA A 23 -0.82 7.09 10.96
C ALA A 23 -0.60 7.76 12.33
N PHE A 24 0.55 7.54 12.96
CA PHE A 24 0.88 8.20 14.23
C PHE A 24 1.01 9.72 14.07
N ALA A 25 1.63 10.19 12.99
CA ALA A 25 1.69 11.62 12.67
C ALA A 25 0.27 12.22 12.50
N ARG A 26 -0.62 11.52 11.81
CA ARG A 26 -2.02 11.90 11.60
C ARG A 26 -2.83 11.96 12.89
N MET A 27 -2.55 11.08 13.85
CA MET A 27 -3.20 11.03 15.16
C MET A 27 -2.55 11.94 16.22
N SER A 28 -1.44 12.61 15.89
CA SER A 28 -0.73 13.50 16.82
C SER A 28 -1.61 14.65 17.32
N LYS A 29 -1.45 15.01 18.60
CA LYS A 29 -2.07 16.20 19.18
C LYS A 29 -1.46 17.51 18.65
N ILE A 30 -0.22 17.45 18.16
CA ILE A 30 0.52 18.61 17.63
C ILE A 30 0.01 18.90 16.22
N LYS A 31 -0.64 20.07 16.05
CA LYS A 31 -1.22 20.49 14.76
C LYS A 31 -0.17 20.54 13.64
N ALA A 32 1.06 20.99 13.95
CA ALA A 32 2.16 21.08 12.98
C ALA A 32 2.59 19.73 12.39
N ILE A 33 2.34 18.60 13.06
CA ILE A 33 2.59 17.25 12.57
C ILE A 33 1.33 16.70 11.90
N ARG A 34 0.17 16.90 12.54
CA ARG A 34 -1.11 16.35 12.08
C ARG A 34 -1.57 16.91 10.75
N ILE A 35 -1.43 18.25 10.55
CA ILE A 35 -1.95 18.91 9.34
C ILE A 35 -1.20 18.44 8.08
N PRO A 36 0.15 18.45 8.01
CA PRO A 36 0.88 17.93 6.85
C PRO A 36 0.56 16.46 6.54
N ALA A 37 0.50 15.60 7.57
CA ALA A 37 0.12 14.20 7.40
C ALA A 37 -1.31 14.06 6.82
N SER A 38 -2.23 14.91 7.26
CA SER A 38 -3.60 14.97 6.75
C SER A 38 -3.67 15.34 5.28
N ILE A 39 -2.92 16.38 4.90
CA ILE A 39 -2.85 16.88 3.51
C ILE A 39 -2.23 15.81 2.62
N TYR A 40 -1.12 15.20 3.04
CA TYR A 40 -0.47 14.11 2.32
C TYR A 40 -1.45 12.95 2.04
N ILE A 41 -2.12 12.44 3.07
CA ILE A 41 -3.10 11.35 2.93
C ILE A 41 -4.23 11.77 1.97
N SER A 42 -4.73 13.00 2.10
CA SER A 42 -5.81 13.53 1.25
C SER A 42 -5.39 13.57 -0.22
N ILE A 43 -4.18 14.05 -0.52
CA ILE A 43 -3.66 14.13 -1.88
C ILE A 43 -3.46 12.72 -2.46
N MET A 44 -2.77 11.84 -1.73
CA MET A 44 -2.43 10.49 -2.23
C MET A 44 -3.67 9.62 -2.48
N ARG A 45 -4.70 9.77 -1.66
CA ARG A 45 -5.96 9.01 -1.82
C ARG A 45 -6.98 9.73 -2.70
N GLY A 46 -6.81 11.03 -2.93
CA GLY A 46 -7.71 11.83 -3.73
C GLY A 46 -7.30 12.00 -5.20
N THR A 47 -6.12 11.52 -5.58
CA THR A 47 -5.62 11.61 -6.96
C THR A 47 -5.27 10.24 -7.54
N PRO A 48 -5.39 10.04 -8.87
CA PRO A 48 -5.06 8.76 -9.50
C PRO A 48 -3.57 8.41 -9.35
N LEU A 49 -3.27 7.17 -8.95
CA LEU A 49 -1.89 6.66 -8.82
C LEU A 49 -1.09 6.83 -10.14
N MET A 50 -1.74 6.62 -11.27
CA MET A 50 -1.13 6.82 -12.60
C MET A 50 -0.52 8.23 -12.76
N LEU A 51 -1.26 9.28 -12.35
CA LEU A 51 -0.77 10.66 -12.42
C LEU A 51 0.36 10.91 -11.43
N GLN A 52 0.28 10.31 -10.24
CA GLN A 52 1.35 10.41 -9.23
C GLN A 52 2.66 9.80 -9.75
N LEU A 53 2.60 8.63 -10.40
CA LEU A 53 3.77 8.01 -11.04
C LEU A 53 4.40 8.93 -12.09
N MET A 54 3.58 9.57 -12.92
CA MET A 54 4.06 10.54 -13.92
C MET A 54 4.72 11.75 -13.25
N VAL A 55 4.14 12.30 -12.18
CA VAL A 55 4.75 13.42 -11.44
C VAL A 55 6.08 13.03 -10.82
N VAL A 56 6.18 11.85 -10.21
CA VAL A 56 7.43 11.38 -9.60
C VAL A 56 8.50 11.14 -10.68
N TYR A 57 8.12 10.62 -11.84
CA TYR A 57 9.06 10.33 -12.91
C TYR A 57 9.51 11.57 -13.67
N PHE A 58 8.57 12.41 -14.11
CA PHE A 58 8.85 13.59 -14.94
C PHE A 58 9.18 14.85 -14.13
N GLY A 59 8.70 14.93 -12.87
CA GLY A 59 8.89 16.10 -12.02
C GLY A 59 10.34 16.57 -11.88
N PRO A 60 11.33 15.70 -11.63
CA PRO A 60 12.73 16.10 -11.52
C PRO A 60 13.24 16.82 -12.78
N TYR A 61 12.81 16.39 -13.96
CA TYR A 61 13.18 17.03 -15.20
C TYR A 61 12.51 18.39 -15.38
N TYR A 62 11.19 18.45 -15.23
CA TYR A 62 10.44 19.69 -15.52
C TYR A 62 10.62 20.77 -14.44
N ILE A 63 10.85 20.40 -13.18
CA ILE A 63 10.93 21.36 -12.07
C ILE A 63 12.39 21.78 -11.83
N PHE A 64 13.33 20.85 -11.93
CA PHE A 64 14.74 21.09 -11.57
C PHE A 64 15.72 20.98 -12.75
N GLY A 65 15.27 20.67 -13.97
CA GLY A 65 16.14 20.47 -15.13
C GLY A 65 17.07 19.24 -15.04
N ILE A 66 16.80 18.32 -14.12
CA ILE A 66 17.63 17.13 -13.88
C ILE A 66 17.38 16.13 -15.02
N LYS A 67 18.44 15.73 -15.75
CA LYS A 67 18.32 14.69 -16.77
C LYS A 67 17.97 13.36 -16.14
N VAL A 68 16.85 12.79 -16.59
CA VAL A 68 16.36 11.49 -16.12
C VAL A 68 17.09 10.38 -16.87
N VAL A 69 17.81 9.53 -16.14
CA VAL A 69 18.50 8.35 -16.69
C VAL A 69 17.53 7.16 -16.75
N ASP A 70 17.80 6.21 -17.66
CA ASP A 70 16.88 5.06 -17.89
C ASP A 70 16.60 4.24 -16.64
N ASN A 71 17.58 4.04 -15.77
CA ASN A 71 17.40 3.31 -14.50
C ASN A 71 16.48 4.02 -13.49
N TYR A 72 16.24 5.32 -13.67
CA TYR A 72 15.34 6.07 -12.77
C TYR A 72 13.88 5.64 -12.88
N ARG A 73 13.44 5.05 -13.99
CA ARG A 73 12.04 4.61 -14.19
C ARG A 73 11.58 3.66 -13.09
N ILE A 74 12.37 2.63 -12.79
CA ILE A 74 12.01 1.67 -11.74
C ILE A 74 12.07 2.30 -10.36
N ILE A 75 13.03 3.17 -10.09
CA ILE A 75 13.16 3.90 -8.82
C ILE A 75 11.95 4.82 -8.64
N ALA A 76 11.57 5.58 -9.67
CA ALA A 76 10.39 6.45 -9.65
C ALA A 76 9.09 5.65 -9.42
N ALA A 77 8.96 4.48 -10.06
CA ALA A 77 7.85 3.57 -9.80
C ALA A 77 7.82 3.17 -8.33
N LEU A 78 8.93 2.65 -7.78
CA LEU A 78 9.01 2.22 -6.38
C LEU A 78 8.68 3.36 -5.42
N ILE A 79 9.23 4.56 -5.62
CA ILE A 79 8.91 5.74 -4.80
C ILE A 79 7.41 6.05 -4.88
N GLY A 80 6.85 6.18 -6.08
CA GLY A 80 5.44 6.52 -6.28
C GLY A 80 4.49 5.52 -5.64
N PHE A 81 4.74 4.22 -5.83
CA PHE A 81 3.95 3.16 -5.20
C PHE A 81 4.08 3.18 -3.68
N VAL A 82 5.29 3.28 -3.12
CA VAL A 82 5.52 3.27 -1.68
C VAL A 82 4.82 4.44 -0.99
N ILE A 83 4.96 5.65 -1.51
CA ILE A 83 4.31 6.82 -0.91
C ILE A 83 2.79 6.79 -1.08
N ASN A 84 2.26 6.28 -2.20
CA ASN A 84 0.82 6.13 -2.38
C ASN A 84 0.25 5.12 -1.38
N TYR A 85 0.78 3.88 -1.35
CA TYR A 85 0.28 2.82 -0.48
C TYR A 85 0.50 3.11 1.01
N ALA A 86 1.55 3.85 1.38
CA ALA A 86 1.74 4.31 2.76
C ALA A 86 0.58 5.19 3.24
N ALA A 87 -0.02 6.01 2.38
CA ALA A 87 -1.19 6.80 2.72
C ALA A 87 -2.45 5.94 2.93
N TYR A 88 -2.63 4.89 2.13
CA TYR A 88 -3.75 3.93 2.31
C TYR A 88 -3.58 3.15 3.61
N PHE A 89 -2.40 2.57 3.86
CA PHE A 89 -2.14 1.86 5.11
C PHE A 89 -2.24 2.77 6.34
N ALA A 90 -1.79 4.03 6.25
CA ALA A 90 -1.94 4.98 7.34
C ALA A 90 -3.40 5.18 7.76
N GLU A 91 -4.31 5.26 6.81
CA GLU A 91 -5.73 5.44 7.09
C GLU A 91 -6.38 4.15 7.63
N ILE A 92 -5.95 2.97 7.14
CA ILE A 92 -6.36 1.67 7.69
C ILE A 92 -5.92 1.55 9.16
N TYR A 93 -4.66 1.85 9.48
CA TYR A 93 -4.16 1.82 10.86
C TYR A 93 -4.92 2.80 11.75
N ARG A 94 -5.11 4.04 11.29
CA ARG A 94 -5.85 5.05 12.04
C ARG A 94 -7.29 4.60 12.31
N GLY A 95 -7.99 4.13 11.28
CA GLY A 95 -9.35 3.62 11.39
C GLY A 95 -9.46 2.44 12.35
N GLY A 96 -8.51 1.50 12.28
CA GLY A 96 -8.43 0.36 13.17
C GLY A 96 -8.24 0.77 14.65
N ILE A 97 -7.29 1.66 14.93
CA ILE A 97 -7.04 2.14 16.29
C ILE A 97 -8.26 2.88 16.85
N GLN A 98 -8.87 3.74 16.05
CA GLN A 98 -10.05 4.53 16.46
C GLN A 98 -11.34 3.69 16.57
N SER A 99 -11.37 2.51 15.99
CA SER A 99 -12.53 1.60 16.09
C SER A 99 -12.63 0.87 17.45
N ILE A 100 -11.54 0.90 18.26
CA ILE A 100 -11.56 0.27 19.58
C ILE A 100 -12.33 1.16 20.56
N GLY A 101 -13.37 0.59 21.17
CA GLY A 101 -14.21 1.32 22.11
C GLY A 101 -13.43 1.82 23.34
N ILE A 102 -13.82 2.99 23.85
CA ILE A 102 -13.18 3.65 24.99
C ILE A 102 -13.19 2.77 26.25
N GLY A 103 -14.21 1.92 26.43
CA GLY A 103 -14.30 0.98 27.56
C GLY A 103 -13.11 0.03 27.67
N GLN A 104 -12.43 -0.30 26.58
CA GLN A 104 -11.21 -1.12 26.63
C GLN A 104 -10.05 -0.37 27.30
N TYR A 105 -9.95 0.92 27.06
CA TYR A 105 -8.95 1.79 27.69
C TYR A 105 -9.28 2.03 29.18
N GLU A 106 -10.57 2.19 29.52
CA GLU A 106 -11.03 2.38 30.88
C GLU A 106 -10.84 1.11 31.73
N ALA A 107 -11.21 -0.06 31.20
CA ALA A 107 -10.99 -1.34 31.85
C ALA A 107 -9.50 -1.61 32.10
N ALA A 108 -8.65 -1.34 31.12
CA ALA A 108 -7.21 -1.45 31.27
C ALA A 108 -6.66 -0.56 32.40
N LYS A 109 -7.16 0.68 32.48
CA LYS A 109 -6.77 1.62 33.55
C LYS A 109 -7.21 1.13 34.93
N LEU A 110 -8.42 0.55 35.06
CA LEU A 110 -8.90 -0.03 36.32
C LEU A 110 -8.04 -1.22 36.78
N LEU A 111 -7.49 -1.99 35.83
CA LEU A 111 -6.56 -3.09 36.08
C LEU A 111 -5.12 -2.64 36.36
N GLY A 112 -4.85 -1.32 36.40
CA GLY A 112 -3.53 -0.77 36.70
C GLY A 112 -2.54 -0.76 35.52
N TYR A 113 -3.00 -1.04 34.31
CA TYR A 113 -2.12 -0.98 33.12
C TYR A 113 -1.69 0.46 32.82
N ASN A 114 -0.40 0.64 32.53
CA ASN A 114 0.10 1.91 32.00
C ASN A 114 -0.27 2.06 30.50
N LYS A 115 -0.06 3.25 29.93
CA LYS A 115 -0.45 3.56 28.53
C LYS A 115 0.20 2.61 27.50
N ILE A 116 1.45 2.24 27.69
CA ILE A 116 2.19 1.36 26.78
C ILE A 116 1.63 -0.06 26.89
N GLN A 117 1.47 -0.56 28.11
CA GLN A 117 0.87 -1.87 28.37
C GLN A 117 -0.56 -1.95 27.80
N THR A 118 -1.39 -0.94 28.05
CA THR A 118 -2.75 -0.85 27.48
C THR A 118 -2.69 -0.98 25.95
N PHE A 119 -1.82 -0.19 25.31
CA PHE A 119 -1.73 -0.22 23.86
C PHE A 119 -1.20 -1.55 23.32
N THR A 120 -0.07 -2.06 23.87
CA THR A 120 0.60 -3.24 23.31
C THR A 120 -0.10 -4.55 23.64
N VAL A 121 -0.66 -4.68 24.85
CA VAL A 121 -1.24 -5.95 25.34
C VAL A 121 -2.74 -6.05 25.04
N ILE A 122 -3.48 -4.94 25.06
CA ILE A 122 -4.94 -4.97 24.95
C ILE A 122 -5.41 -4.42 23.59
N ILE A 123 -4.95 -3.24 23.20
CA ILE A 123 -5.47 -2.54 22.01
C ILE A 123 -4.88 -3.10 20.73
N LEU A 124 -3.56 -3.22 20.63
CA LEU A 124 -2.85 -3.62 19.41
C LEU A 124 -3.30 -5.00 18.86
N PRO A 125 -3.47 -6.05 19.68
CA PRO A 125 -3.97 -7.33 19.18
C PRO A 125 -5.39 -7.24 18.60
N GLN A 126 -6.25 -6.40 19.17
CA GLN A 126 -7.60 -6.17 18.66
C GLN A 126 -7.55 -5.35 17.35
N VAL A 127 -6.69 -4.34 17.28
CA VAL A 127 -6.49 -3.52 16.07
C VAL A 127 -6.02 -4.40 14.92
N ILE A 128 -4.99 -5.24 15.12
CA ILE A 128 -4.46 -6.11 14.08
C ILE A 128 -5.58 -6.95 13.45
N LYS A 129 -6.44 -7.55 14.26
CA LYS A 129 -7.57 -8.33 13.76
C LYS A 129 -8.54 -7.50 12.92
N ARG A 130 -8.86 -6.29 13.38
CA ARG A 130 -9.83 -5.42 12.69
C ARG A 130 -9.32 -4.86 11.36
N ILE A 131 -8.01 -4.61 11.26
CA ILE A 131 -7.43 -4.03 10.04
C ILE A 131 -7.03 -5.09 9.02
N LEU A 132 -6.86 -6.35 9.42
CA LEU A 132 -6.33 -7.40 8.56
C LEU A 132 -7.14 -7.61 7.27
N PRO A 133 -8.48 -7.65 7.28
CA PRO A 133 -9.27 -7.73 6.04
C PRO A 133 -9.05 -6.54 5.11
N SER A 134 -8.92 -5.32 5.67
CA SER A 134 -8.63 -4.12 4.88
C SER A 134 -7.23 -4.16 4.28
N ILE A 135 -6.23 -4.63 5.05
CA ILE A 135 -4.87 -4.83 4.53
C ILE A 135 -4.88 -5.87 3.42
N THR A 136 -5.58 -7.00 3.58
CA THR A 136 -5.73 -8.03 2.55
C THR A 136 -6.25 -7.44 1.24
N ASN A 137 -7.30 -6.64 1.30
CA ASN A 137 -7.87 -5.99 0.12
C ASN A 137 -6.87 -5.06 -0.57
N GLU A 138 -6.10 -4.26 0.19
CA GLU A 138 -5.08 -3.38 -0.39
C GLU A 138 -3.92 -4.18 -0.99
N VAL A 139 -3.51 -5.29 -0.37
CA VAL A 139 -2.44 -6.16 -0.90
C VAL A 139 -2.88 -6.78 -2.24
N ILE A 140 -4.13 -7.24 -2.36
CA ILE A 140 -4.69 -7.76 -3.61
C ILE A 140 -4.78 -6.66 -4.69
N THR A 141 -5.18 -5.45 -4.29
CA THR A 141 -5.25 -4.30 -5.20
C THR A 141 -3.86 -3.92 -5.71
N LEU A 142 -2.86 -3.91 -4.84
CA LEU A 142 -1.48 -3.59 -5.20
C LEU A 142 -0.95 -4.48 -6.34
N ILE A 143 -1.28 -5.79 -6.35
CA ILE A 143 -0.86 -6.68 -7.43
C ILE A 143 -1.35 -6.17 -8.78
N LYS A 144 -2.61 -5.79 -8.87
CA LYS A 144 -3.21 -5.27 -10.11
C LYS A 144 -2.64 -3.90 -10.48
N ASP A 145 -2.43 -3.04 -9.49
CA ASP A 145 -1.90 -1.70 -9.68
C ASP A 145 -0.46 -1.68 -10.17
N THR A 146 0.33 -2.77 -9.97
CA THR A 146 1.68 -2.85 -10.55
C THR A 146 1.69 -2.66 -12.06
N SER A 147 0.58 -2.98 -12.74
CA SER A 147 0.42 -2.73 -14.16
C SER A 147 0.47 -1.25 -14.54
N LEU A 148 0.11 -0.33 -13.62
CA LEU A 148 0.14 1.11 -13.88
C LEU A 148 1.56 1.65 -14.11
N ALA A 149 2.60 0.90 -13.73
CA ALA A 149 3.98 1.26 -13.99
C ALA A 149 4.33 1.34 -15.50
N PHE A 150 3.48 0.77 -16.38
CA PHE A 150 3.63 0.92 -17.83
C PHE A 150 3.58 2.39 -18.29
N THR A 151 2.88 3.25 -17.56
CA THR A 151 2.70 4.67 -17.92
C THR A 151 3.99 5.46 -17.93
N ILE A 152 4.98 5.03 -17.13
CA ILE A 152 6.34 5.56 -17.10
C ILE A 152 7.35 4.62 -17.78
N SER A 153 6.84 3.76 -18.68
CA SER A 153 7.63 2.83 -19.50
C SER A 153 8.47 1.81 -18.72
N VAL A 154 8.00 1.38 -17.55
CA VAL A 154 8.56 0.22 -16.85
C VAL A 154 8.13 -1.05 -17.59
N LEU A 155 9.08 -1.92 -17.93
CA LEU A 155 8.84 -3.18 -18.64
C LEU A 155 8.33 -4.29 -17.71
N GLU A 156 7.18 -4.05 -17.09
CA GLU A 156 6.48 -5.00 -16.25
C GLU A 156 5.62 -5.98 -17.11
N MET A 157 4.78 -6.81 -16.51
CA MET A 157 4.05 -7.87 -17.22
C MET A 157 3.05 -7.34 -18.24
N PHE A 158 2.26 -6.32 -17.89
CA PHE A 158 1.26 -5.72 -18.79
C PHE A 158 1.94 -5.05 -19.99
N SER A 159 3.04 -4.32 -19.79
CA SER A 159 3.84 -3.70 -20.87
C SER A 159 4.34 -4.76 -21.87
N ARG A 160 4.78 -5.91 -21.37
CA ARG A 160 5.21 -7.03 -22.21
C ARG A 160 4.04 -7.64 -23.01
N ALA A 161 2.91 -7.86 -22.33
CA ALA A 161 1.71 -8.37 -23.01
C ALA A 161 1.24 -7.41 -24.12
N LYS A 162 1.25 -6.10 -23.85
CA LYS A 162 0.91 -5.05 -24.82
C LYS A 162 1.83 -5.08 -26.04
N ALA A 163 3.15 -5.17 -25.83
CA ALA A 163 4.12 -5.23 -26.92
C ALA A 163 3.92 -6.48 -27.80
N LEU A 164 3.70 -7.65 -27.16
CA LEU A 164 3.44 -8.91 -27.88
C LEU A 164 2.10 -8.87 -28.62
N ALA A 165 1.04 -8.33 -28.03
CA ALA A 165 -0.25 -8.20 -28.68
C ALA A 165 -0.18 -7.32 -29.92
N SER A 166 0.56 -6.21 -29.85
CA SER A 166 0.77 -5.30 -30.99
C SER A 166 1.60 -5.96 -32.10
N SER A 167 2.65 -6.70 -31.76
CA SER A 167 3.52 -7.34 -32.76
C SER A 167 2.87 -8.56 -33.44
N SER A 168 2.06 -9.31 -32.71
CA SER A 168 1.36 -10.50 -33.23
C SER A 168 -0.05 -10.21 -33.76
N THR A 169 -0.54 -8.96 -33.65
CA THR A 169 -1.91 -8.55 -33.98
C THR A 169 -2.95 -9.51 -33.35
N SER A 170 -2.70 -9.93 -32.10
CA SER A 170 -3.50 -10.92 -31.39
C SER A 170 -3.86 -10.45 -29.99
N MET A 171 -5.06 -10.81 -29.51
CA MET A 171 -5.49 -10.57 -28.13
C MET A 171 -4.97 -11.62 -27.14
N MET A 172 -4.40 -12.72 -27.61
CA MET A 172 -3.96 -13.84 -26.80
C MET A 172 -2.96 -13.45 -25.70
N PRO A 173 -1.95 -12.56 -25.91
CA PRO A 173 -1.04 -12.12 -24.85
C PRO A 173 -1.74 -11.44 -23.69
N PHE A 174 -2.83 -10.71 -23.90
CA PHE A 174 -3.61 -10.11 -22.81
C PHE A 174 -4.37 -11.16 -22.00
N VAL A 175 -4.94 -12.18 -22.66
CA VAL A 175 -5.62 -13.29 -21.99
C VAL A 175 -4.61 -14.04 -21.09
N VAL A 176 -3.41 -14.35 -21.62
CA VAL A 176 -2.36 -15.00 -20.86
C VAL A 176 -1.93 -14.15 -19.66
N ALA A 177 -1.72 -12.84 -19.85
CA ALA A 177 -1.39 -11.94 -18.76
C ALA A 177 -2.49 -11.89 -17.70
N ALA A 178 -3.77 -11.83 -18.10
CA ALA A 178 -4.90 -11.86 -17.18
C ALA A 178 -4.93 -13.17 -16.35
N CYS A 179 -4.69 -14.32 -16.98
CA CYS A 179 -4.57 -15.60 -16.26
C CYS A 179 -3.43 -15.59 -15.24
N ILE A 180 -2.26 -15.06 -15.61
CA ILE A 180 -1.11 -14.98 -14.69
C ILE A 180 -1.43 -14.05 -13.52
N TYR A 181 -2.03 -12.86 -13.75
CA TYR A 181 -2.48 -11.95 -12.68
C TYR A 181 -3.50 -12.64 -11.77
N TYR A 182 -4.45 -13.37 -12.34
CA TYR A 182 -5.45 -14.10 -11.57
C TYR A 182 -4.82 -15.15 -10.65
N VAL A 183 -3.92 -15.97 -11.17
CA VAL A 183 -3.20 -16.98 -10.38
C VAL A 183 -2.38 -16.33 -9.27
N PHE A 184 -1.67 -15.24 -9.56
CA PHE A 184 -0.89 -14.54 -8.56
C PHE A 184 -1.78 -13.93 -7.47
N ASN A 185 -2.88 -13.28 -7.84
CA ASN A 185 -3.88 -12.79 -6.88
C ASN A 185 -4.43 -13.91 -6.00
N PHE A 186 -4.80 -15.05 -6.60
CA PHE A 186 -5.33 -16.21 -5.88
C PHE A 186 -4.35 -16.74 -4.84
N ILE A 187 -3.06 -16.86 -5.19
CA ILE A 187 -2.01 -17.30 -4.25
C ILE A 187 -1.90 -16.34 -3.07
N VAL A 188 -1.83 -15.03 -3.35
CA VAL A 188 -1.68 -14.01 -2.30
C VAL A 188 -2.93 -13.96 -1.43
N GLU A 189 -4.12 -14.01 -2.01
CA GLU A 189 -5.39 -14.07 -1.28
C GLU A 189 -5.45 -15.31 -0.37
N PHE A 190 -5.05 -16.46 -0.87
CA PHE A 190 -4.99 -17.70 -0.06
C PHE A 190 -4.05 -17.56 1.14
N ILE A 191 -2.86 -16.96 0.94
CA ILE A 191 -1.90 -16.70 2.02
C ILE A 191 -2.52 -15.73 3.05
N MET A 192 -3.09 -14.62 2.60
CA MET A 192 -3.68 -13.61 3.48
C MET A 192 -4.87 -14.15 4.27
N ASN A 193 -5.75 -14.92 3.63
CA ASN A 193 -6.88 -15.58 4.29
C ASN A 193 -6.41 -16.61 5.34
N SER A 194 -5.27 -17.28 5.08
CA SER A 194 -4.68 -18.22 6.04
C SER A 194 -4.13 -17.48 7.27
N ILE A 195 -3.52 -16.32 7.08
CA ILE A 195 -3.05 -15.46 8.18
C ILE A 195 -4.26 -14.95 8.99
N GLU A 196 -5.31 -14.50 8.30
CA GLU A 196 -6.54 -13.99 8.93
C GLU A 196 -7.19 -15.08 9.80
N LYS A 197 -7.32 -16.30 9.30
CA LYS A 197 -7.87 -17.43 10.06
C LYS A 197 -7.07 -17.75 11.31
N ARG A 198 -5.74 -17.69 11.25
CA ARG A 198 -4.86 -17.94 12.41
C ARG A 198 -4.99 -16.87 13.50
N LEU A 199 -5.26 -15.63 13.12
CA LEU A 199 -5.42 -14.51 14.06
C LEU A 199 -6.86 -14.40 14.62
N ASN A 200 -7.82 -15.13 14.06
CA ASN A 200 -9.25 -15.02 14.39
C ASN A 200 -9.71 -15.95 15.53
N TYR A 201 -8.79 -16.43 16.38
CA TYR A 201 -9.10 -17.38 17.46
C TYR A 201 -9.78 -16.77 18.71
N TYR A 202 -9.92 -15.44 18.78
CA TYR A 202 -10.80 -14.76 19.75
C TYR A 202 -12.06 -14.27 19.02
N ARG A 203 -13.17 -14.90 19.28
CA ARG A 203 -14.50 -14.35 18.99
C ARG A 203 -14.97 -13.46 20.11
#